data_d18edc8ce2eb2b90be9316b957fed071
#
_entry.id   d18edc8ce2eb2b90be9316b957fed071
#
_cell.length_a   1.000
_cell.length_b   1.000
_cell.length_c   1.000
_cell.angle_alpha   90.00
_cell.angle_beta   90.00
_cell.angle_gamma   90.00
#
_symmetry.space_group_name_H-M   'P 1'
#
loop_
_entity.id
_entity.type
_entity.pdbx_description
1 polymer ?
#
loop_
_entity_poly.entity_id
_entity_poly.type
_entity_poly.pdbx_seq_one_letter_code
_entity_poly.pdbx_strand_id
1 'polypeptide(L)'
;DVCSAFLGGNSMLPVYAGYIQCVMLGASIAAWNENGEPLLDQTGELVLTVPMPCMPLFFWGDPNFDRYHASYFDHFEGVWSHGDWIVMDSKKGIEVQGRSDATLNRNGIRIGTAEFYQILERVPEVLDCLVSSTIVDNEEKIVLFLKLAHQKSLTSEC
;
A
#
# COMPACT_ATOMS: atom_id res chain seq x y z
N ASP A 1 1.48 -12.89 -4.90
CA ASP A 1 2.02 -12.80 -3.59
C ASP A 1 1.32 -13.77 -2.63
N VAL A 2 0.96 -13.38 -1.41
CA VAL A 2 0.49 -14.32 -0.38
C VAL A 2 -0.77 -15.09 -0.79
N CYS A 3 -1.71 -14.42 -1.43
CA CYS A 3 -2.93 -15.08 -1.89
C CYS A 3 -2.83 -15.55 -3.33
N SER A 4 -2.64 -14.63 -4.23
CA SER A 4 -2.65 -14.83 -5.68
C SER A 4 -2.56 -13.46 -6.35
N ALA A 5 -2.45 -13.43 -7.67
CA ALA A 5 -2.71 -12.20 -8.41
C ALA A 5 -4.23 -11.99 -8.47
N PHE A 6 -4.76 -11.08 -7.68
CA PHE A 6 -6.18 -10.69 -7.68
C PHE A 6 -6.46 -9.40 -8.45
N LEU A 7 -5.41 -8.70 -8.85
CA LEU A 7 -5.41 -7.57 -9.78
C LEU A 7 -4.55 -7.91 -10.98
N GLY A 8 -4.94 -7.53 -12.17
CA GLY A 8 -4.16 -7.88 -13.35
C GLY A 8 -4.61 -7.24 -14.65
N GLY A 9 -3.98 -7.71 -15.72
CA GLY A 9 -4.23 -7.25 -17.08
C GLY A 9 -5.33 -8.07 -17.77
N ASN A 10 -5.99 -7.44 -18.74
CA ASN A 10 -6.96 -8.07 -19.61
C ASN A 10 -6.76 -7.51 -21.05
N SER A 11 -6.53 -8.40 -22.01
CA SER A 11 -6.27 -8.01 -23.40
C SER A 11 -7.47 -7.34 -24.10
N MET A 12 -8.66 -7.42 -23.54
CA MET A 12 -9.89 -6.82 -24.05
C MET A 12 -10.14 -5.41 -23.53
N LEU A 13 -9.35 -4.96 -22.53
CA LEU A 13 -9.50 -3.66 -21.90
C LEU A 13 -8.37 -2.71 -22.33
N PRO A 14 -8.63 -1.39 -22.38
CA PRO A 14 -7.58 -0.41 -22.62
C PRO A 14 -6.58 -0.37 -21.47
N VAL A 15 -5.34 -0.02 -21.77
CA VAL A 15 -4.27 0.21 -20.79
C VAL A 15 -4.14 1.71 -20.53
N TYR A 16 -4.21 2.10 -19.28
CA TYR A 16 -3.98 3.47 -18.82
C TYR A 16 -2.75 3.53 -17.94
N ALA A 17 -1.95 4.58 -18.08
CA ALA A 17 -0.78 4.80 -17.24
C ALA A 17 -1.18 4.94 -15.77
N GLY A 18 -0.51 4.21 -14.87
CA GLY A 18 -0.77 4.23 -13.43
C GLY A 18 -1.90 3.29 -12.96
N TYR A 19 -2.66 2.67 -13.88
CA TYR A 19 -3.78 1.81 -13.53
C TYR A 19 -3.53 0.33 -13.83
N ILE A 20 -3.94 -0.53 -12.91
CA ILE A 20 -4.16 -1.95 -13.17
C ILE A 20 -5.55 -2.08 -13.79
N GLN A 21 -5.64 -2.84 -14.89
CA GLN A 21 -6.82 -2.84 -15.75
C GLN A 21 -8.08 -3.40 -15.10
N CYS A 22 -7.96 -4.46 -14.29
CA CYS A 22 -9.15 -5.12 -13.74
C CYS A 22 -8.85 -6.02 -12.54
N VAL A 23 -9.92 -6.40 -11.88
CA VAL A 23 -9.97 -7.50 -10.91
C VAL A 23 -9.89 -8.83 -11.66
N MET A 24 -9.04 -9.75 -11.20
CA MET A 24 -8.90 -11.07 -11.79
C MET A 24 -10.10 -11.96 -11.50
N LEU A 25 -10.34 -12.94 -12.37
CA LEU A 25 -11.45 -13.88 -12.23
C LEU A 25 -11.37 -14.67 -10.91
N GLY A 26 -12.50 -14.74 -10.22
CA GLY A 26 -12.62 -15.42 -8.93
C GLY A 26 -12.21 -14.59 -7.72
N ALA A 27 -11.63 -13.38 -7.92
CA ALA A 27 -11.36 -12.46 -6.84
C ALA A 27 -12.55 -11.50 -6.62
N SER A 28 -12.79 -11.16 -5.37
CA SER A 28 -13.75 -10.11 -5.00
C SER A 28 -13.04 -9.11 -4.12
N ILE A 29 -12.70 -7.96 -4.67
CA ILE A 29 -12.00 -6.89 -3.96
C ILE A 29 -12.84 -5.63 -3.88
N ALA A 30 -12.54 -4.81 -2.90
CA ALA A 30 -13.08 -3.47 -2.74
C ALA A 30 -12.04 -2.54 -2.12
N ALA A 31 -12.23 -1.24 -2.32
CA ALA A 31 -11.59 -0.21 -1.51
C ALA A 31 -12.55 0.14 -0.38
N TRP A 32 -12.14 0.00 0.88
CA TRP A 32 -12.99 0.29 2.04
C TRP A 32 -12.45 1.48 2.85
N ASN A 33 -13.40 2.26 3.42
CA ASN A 33 -13.08 3.25 4.43
C ASN A 33 -12.87 2.57 5.81
N GLU A 34 -12.50 3.35 6.82
CA GLU A 34 -12.27 2.86 8.19
C GLU A 34 -13.53 2.22 8.85
N ASN A 35 -14.73 2.52 8.34
CA ASN A 35 -15.98 1.94 8.83
C ASN A 35 -16.36 0.64 8.10
N GLY A 36 -15.56 0.15 7.16
CA GLY A 36 -15.86 -1.03 6.35
C GLY A 36 -16.87 -0.79 5.23
N GLU A 37 -17.03 0.46 4.80
CA GLU A 37 -17.93 0.81 3.70
C GLU A 37 -17.17 0.93 2.38
N PRO A 38 -17.70 0.39 1.26
CA PRO A 38 -17.03 0.44 -0.03
C PRO A 38 -16.97 1.87 -0.59
N LEU A 39 -15.82 2.20 -1.16
CA LEU A 39 -15.51 3.47 -1.80
C LEU A 39 -15.34 3.31 -3.31
N LEU A 40 -15.76 4.33 -4.07
CA LEU A 40 -15.45 4.51 -5.50
C LEU A 40 -14.86 5.90 -5.71
N ASP A 41 -13.88 5.99 -6.60
CA ASP A 41 -13.16 7.23 -6.94
C ASP A 41 -12.53 7.93 -5.70
N GLN A 42 -12.29 7.16 -4.64
CA GLN A 42 -11.67 7.60 -3.40
C GLN A 42 -10.69 6.54 -2.91
N THR A 43 -9.67 6.99 -2.18
CA THR A 43 -8.69 6.10 -1.55
C THR A 43 -9.31 5.30 -0.42
N GLY A 44 -9.09 4.00 -0.42
CA GLY A 44 -9.50 3.09 0.64
C GLY A 44 -8.53 1.92 0.78
N GLU A 45 -8.69 1.18 1.88
CA GLU A 45 -7.95 -0.05 2.13
C GLU A 45 -8.38 -1.13 1.14
N LEU A 46 -7.39 -1.78 0.51
CA LEU A 46 -7.64 -2.96 -0.34
C LEU A 46 -8.08 -4.14 0.51
N VAL A 47 -9.31 -4.57 0.31
CA VAL A 47 -9.86 -5.74 0.99
C VAL A 47 -10.30 -6.82 0.01
N LEU A 48 -10.22 -8.08 0.44
CA LEU A 48 -10.84 -9.21 -0.23
C LEU A 48 -12.11 -9.57 0.53
N THR A 49 -13.25 -9.33 -0.10
CA THR A 49 -14.58 -9.47 0.53
C THR A 49 -15.12 -10.90 0.49
N VAL A 50 -14.45 -11.79 -0.25
CA VAL A 50 -14.77 -13.23 -0.34
C VAL A 50 -13.48 -14.03 -0.18
N PRO A 51 -13.49 -15.11 0.64
CA PRO A 51 -12.33 -15.97 0.79
C PRO A 51 -11.87 -16.58 -0.55
N MET A 52 -10.55 -16.64 -0.74
CA MET A 52 -9.94 -17.27 -1.91
C MET A 52 -9.26 -18.59 -1.52
N PRO A 53 -9.31 -19.62 -2.39
CA PRO A 53 -8.71 -20.94 -2.11
C PRO A 53 -7.20 -20.89 -1.88
N CYS A 54 -6.53 -19.86 -2.37
CA CYS A 54 -5.08 -19.62 -2.25
C CYS A 54 -4.67 -18.84 -1.01
N MET A 55 -5.61 -18.44 -0.15
CA MET A 55 -5.27 -17.84 1.14
C MET A 55 -4.48 -18.82 2.01
N PRO A 56 -3.44 -18.38 2.73
CA PRO A 56 -2.73 -19.23 3.69
C PRO A 56 -3.69 -19.79 4.74
N LEU A 57 -3.46 -21.00 5.16
CA LEU A 57 -4.23 -21.61 6.25
C LEU A 57 -3.70 -21.16 7.63
N PHE A 58 -2.39 -20.92 7.74
CA PHE A 58 -1.71 -20.50 8.95
C PHE A 58 -0.28 -20.03 8.63
N PHE A 59 0.36 -19.38 9.57
CA PHE A 59 1.79 -19.09 9.50
C PHE A 59 2.61 -20.15 10.24
N TRP A 60 3.79 -20.44 9.73
CA TRP A 60 4.72 -21.33 10.40
C TRP A 60 5.11 -20.79 11.78
N GLY A 61 5.00 -21.66 12.81
CA GLY A 61 5.30 -21.26 14.19
C GLY A 61 4.27 -20.33 14.83
N ASP A 62 3.02 -20.35 14.35
CA ASP A 62 1.89 -19.54 14.84
C ASP A 62 0.72 -20.45 15.26
N PRO A 63 0.87 -21.21 16.37
CA PRO A 63 -0.09 -22.26 16.74
C PRO A 63 -1.47 -21.73 17.14
N ASN A 64 -1.56 -20.48 17.55
CA ASN A 64 -2.81 -19.82 17.95
C ASN A 64 -3.39 -18.93 16.85
N PHE A 65 -2.73 -18.82 15.68
CA PHE A 65 -3.09 -17.92 14.58
C PHE A 65 -3.02 -16.42 14.93
N ASP A 66 -2.35 -16.04 16.02
CA ASP A 66 -2.28 -14.66 16.50
C ASP A 66 -1.64 -13.73 15.46
N ARG A 67 -0.51 -14.17 14.87
CA ARG A 67 0.19 -13.40 13.84
C ARG A 67 -0.59 -13.36 12.52
N TYR A 68 -1.23 -14.47 12.17
CA TYR A 68 -2.04 -14.55 10.95
C TYR A 68 -3.24 -13.61 11.04
N HIS A 69 -3.96 -13.61 12.16
CA HIS A 69 -5.06 -12.69 12.41
C HIS A 69 -4.60 -11.23 12.41
N ALA A 70 -3.55 -10.92 13.17
CA ALA A 70 -2.99 -9.56 13.23
C ALA A 70 -2.54 -9.04 11.84
N SER A 71 -2.09 -9.92 10.96
CA SER A 71 -1.62 -9.52 9.63
C SER A 71 -2.74 -9.16 8.66
N TYR A 72 -3.91 -9.82 8.76
CA TYR A 72 -4.91 -9.72 7.69
C TYR A 72 -6.34 -9.46 8.16
N PHE A 73 -6.67 -9.69 9.43
CA PHE A 73 -8.05 -9.65 9.91
C PHE A 73 -8.27 -8.72 11.11
N ASP A 74 -7.22 -8.07 11.58
CA ASP A 74 -7.29 -7.18 12.76
C ASP A 74 -8.00 -5.85 12.42
N HIS A 75 -7.90 -5.42 11.16
CA HIS A 75 -8.49 -4.17 10.69
C HIS A 75 -10.00 -4.27 10.46
N PHE A 76 -10.44 -5.38 9.84
CA PHE A 76 -11.85 -5.67 9.57
C PHE A 76 -12.16 -7.12 9.95
N GLU A 77 -13.08 -7.33 10.87
CA GLU A 77 -13.43 -8.65 11.34
C GLU A 77 -13.93 -9.56 10.21
N GLY A 78 -13.24 -10.68 10.00
CA GLY A 78 -13.61 -11.67 8.99
C GLY A 78 -13.36 -11.26 7.53
N VAL A 79 -12.74 -10.11 7.29
CA VAL A 79 -12.41 -9.63 5.95
C VAL A 79 -10.91 -9.44 5.82
N TRP A 80 -10.33 -9.99 4.76
CA TRP A 80 -8.91 -9.89 4.47
C TRP A 80 -8.54 -8.47 4.08
N SER A 81 -7.74 -7.81 4.91
CA SER A 81 -7.10 -6.53 4.64
C SER A 81 -5.70 -6.77 4.08
N HIS A 82 -5.41 -6.24 2.89
CA HIS A 82 -4.15 -6.56 2.19
C HIS A 82 -2.98 -5.66 2.59
N GLY A 83 -3.27 -4.53 3.19
CA GLY A 83 -2.27 -3.56 3.60
C GLY A 83 -1.81 -2.65 2.45
N ASP A 84 -2.70 -2.35 1.51
CA ASP A 84 -2.47 -1.42 0.40
C ASP A 84 -3.58 -0.39 0.30
N TRP A 85 -3.20 0.86 0.06
CA TRP A 85 -4.14 1.90 -0.37
C TRP A 85 -4.40 1.80 -1.86
N ILE A 86 -5.68 1.76 -2.23
CA ILE A 86 -6.11 1.75 -3.63
C ILE A 86 -7.21 2.79 -3.88
N VAL A 87 -7.32 3.20 -5.14
CA VAL A 87 -8.53 3.84 -5.69
C VAL A 87 -9.11 2.89 -6.72
N MET A 88 -10.37 2.55 -6.56
CA MET A 88 -11.16 1.88 -7.61
C MET A 88 -11.96 2.93 -8.33
N ASP A 89 -11.70 3.12 -9.63
CA ASP A 89 -12.45 4.08 -10.42
C ASP A 89 -13.81 3.51 -10.90
N SER A 90 -14.70 4.39 -11.29
CA SER A 90 -16.03 4.03 -11.82
C SER A 90 -15.97 3.19 -13.11
N LYS A 91 -14.83 3.15 -13.81
CA LYS A 91 -14.56 2.32 -14.98
C LYS A 91 -13.90 0.98 -14.65
N LYS A 92 -13.75 0.70 -13.34
CA LYS A 92 -13.13 -0.50 -12.76
C LYS A 92 -11.60 -0.61 -12.95
N GLY A 93 -10.93 0.48 -13.30
CA GLY A 93 -9.48 0.60 -13.18
C GLY A 93 -9.08 0.71 -11.71
N ILE A 94 -7.91 0.18 -11.36
CA ILE A 94 -7.41 0.19 -9.99
C ILE A 94 -6.04 0.89 -9.97
N GLU A 95 -5.94 1.96 -9.20
CA GLU A 95 -4.70 2.64 -8.90
C GLU A 95 -4.20 2.21 -7.53
N VAL A 96 -2.97 1.68 -7.44
CA VAL A 96 -2.33 1.36 -6.17
C VAL A 96 -1.54 2.57 -5.72
N GLN A 97 -1.86 3.10 -4.55
CA GLN A 97 -1.26 4.33 -4.00
C GLN A 97 -0.17 4.06 -2.96
N GLY A 98 0.09 2.79 -2.65
CA GLY A 98 1.15 2.37 -1.74
C GLY A 98 0.65 1.49 -0.61
N ARG A 99 1.55 1.23 0.36
CA ARG A 99 1.22 0.39 1.52
C ARG A 99 0.47 1.18 2.57
N SER A 100 -0.63 0.62 3.09
CA SER A 100 -1.38 1.17 4.22
C SER A 100 -0.72 0.87 5.56
N ASP A 101 -0.01 -0.25 5.65
CA ASP A 101 0.76 -0.67 6.83
C ASP A 101 2.12 0.03 6.97
N ALA A 102 2.59 0.71 5.94
CA ALA A 102 3.83 1.50 5.92
C ALA A 102 3.57 3.02 5.92
N THR A 103 2.45 3.46 6.48
CA THR A 103 2.16 4.89 6.62
C THR A 103 2.99 5.51 7.73
N LEU A 104 3.54 6.70 7.43
CA LEU A 104 4.23 7.55 8.38
C LEU A 104 3.20 8.45 9.07
N ASN A 105 3.29 8.60 10.36
CA ASN A 105 2.41 9.48 11.11
C ASN A 105 3.19 10.71 11.57
N ARG A 106 2.75 11.90 11.19
CA ARG A 106 3.32 13.15 11.69
C ARG A 106 2.21 14.03 12.25
N ASN A 107 2.18 14.16 13.56
CA ASN A 107 1.18 14.99 14.27
C ASN A 107 -0.27 14.63 13.89
N GLY A 108 -0.57 13.33 13.75
CA GLY A 108 -1.90 12.85 13.37
C GLY A 108 -2.19 12.85 11.86
N ILE A 109 -1.27 13.34 11.02
CA ILE A 109 -1.39 13.26 9.58
C ILE A 109 -0.68 11.98 9.12
N ARG A 110 -1.44 11.08 8.48
CA ARG A 110 -0.89 9.88 7.84
C ARG A 110 -0.39 10.22 6.44
N ILE A 111 0.86 9.92 6.17
CA ILE A 111 1.50 10.15 4.88
C ILE A 111 2.00 8.80 4.36
N GLY A 112 1.58 8.42 3.16
CA GLY A 112 2.06 7.21 2.50
C GLY A 112 3.53 7.35 2.10
N THR A 113 4.35 6.33 2.35
CA THR A 113 5.75 6.32 1.91
C THR A 113 5.89 6.46 0.39
N ALA A 114 4.91 5.98 -0.36
CA ALA A 114 4.87 6.08 -1.82
C ALA A 114 4.88 7.54 -2.33
N GLU A 115 4.27 8.47 -1.61
CA GLU A 115 4.27 9.89 -1.99
C GLU A 115 5.70 10.48 -2.01
N PHE A 116 6.53 10.10 -1.03
CA PHE A 116 7.94 10.50 -0.99
C PHE A 116 8.71 9.94 -2.18
N TYR A 117 8.51 8.66 -2.49
CA TYR A 117 9.20 8.00 -3.61
C TYR A 117 8.82 8.62 -4.95
N GLN A 118 7.54 8.88 -5.21
CA GLN A 118 7.08 9.52 -6.44
C GLN A 118 7.66 10.94 -6.65
N ILE A 119 7.85 11.70 -5.58
CA ILE A 119 8.47 13.02 -5.66
C ILE A 119 9.96 12.89 -5.96
N LEU A 120 10.65 11.98 -5.24
CA LEU A 120 12.11 11.81 -5.35
C LEU A 120 12.56 11.17 -6.66
N GLU A 121 11.75 10.32 -7.28
CA GLU A 121 12.00 9.78 -8.62
C GLU A 121 12.11 10.87 -9.71
N ARG A 122 11.54 12.05 -9.45
CA ARG A 122 11.62 13.20 -10.37
C ARG A 122 12.86 14.05 -10.17
N VAL A 123 13.67 13.75 -9.15
CA VAL A 123 14.91 14.48 -8.83
C VAL A 123 16.11 13.73 -9.42
N PRO A 124 16.72 14.19 -10.53
CA PRO A 124 17.78 13.46 -11.24
C PRO A 124 19.03 13.20 -10.40
N GLU A 125 19.25 13.98 -9.36
CA GLU A 125 20.39 13.87 -8.45
C GLU A 125 20.22 12.73 -7.43
N VAL A 126 19.01 12.21 -7.26
CA VAL A 126 18.70 11.11 -6.34
C VAL A 126 18.70 9.80 -7.12
N LEU A 127 19.61 8.90 -6.77
CA LEU A 127 19.71 7.57 -7.39
C LEU A 127 18.83 6.53 -6.67
N ASP A 128 18.63 6.73 -5.35
CA ASP A 128 17.87 5.82 -4.52
C ASP A 128 17.50 6.53 -3.22
N CYS A 129 16.42 6.11 -2.59
CA CYS A 129 15.97 6.70 -1.34
C CYS A 129 15.24 5.68 -0.44
N LEU A 130 15.29 5.93 0.86
CA LEU A 130 14.54 5.20 1.86
C LEU A 130 13.93 6.20 2.84
N VAL A 131 12.62 6.12 3.04
CA VAL A 131 11.91 6.91 4.05
C VAL A 131 11.48 6.02 5.21
N SER A 132 11.66 6.52 6.42
CA SER A 132 11.27 5.83 7.66
C SER A 132 10.85 6.86 8.70
N SER A 133 10.16 6.42 9.76
CA SER A 133 9.95 7.26 10.94
C SER A 133 10.73 6.73 12.14
N THR A 134 11.07 7.63 13.03
CA THR A 134 11.70 7.31 14.31
C THR A 134 11.24 8.29 15.39
N ILE A 135 11.32 7.88 16.65
CA ILE A 135 10.99 8.75 17.77
C ILE A 135 12.28 9.37 18.31
N VAL A 136 12.36 10.69 18.26
CA VAL A 136 13.47 11.49 18.82
C VAL A 136 12.85 12.54 19.77
N ASP A 137 13.30 12.56 21.00
CA ASP A 137 12.81 13.48 22.04
C ASP A 137 11.28 13.41 22.26
N ASN A 138 10.72 12.20 22.19
CA ASN A 138 9.28 11.92 22.30
C ASN A 138 8.42 12.49 21.15
N GLU A 139 9.04 12.92 20.06
CA GLU A 139 8.38 13.34 18.81
C GLU A 139 8.67 12.35 17.69
N GLU A 140 7.67 12.01 16.92
CA GLU A 140 7.84 11.21 15.71
C GLU A 140 8.44 12.08 14.59
N LYS A 141 9.63 11.67 14.11
CA LYS A 141 10.34 12.35 13.02
C LYS A 141 10.44 11.45 11.81
N ILE A 142 10.12 12.01 10.65
CA ILE A 142 10.34 11.35 9.37
C ILE A 142 11.80 11.54 8.99
N VAL A 143 12.48 10.44 8.70
CA VAL A 143 13.88 10.41 8.27
C VAL A 143 13.93 9.94 6.83
N LEU A 144 14.56 10.72 5.98
CA LEU A 144 14.78 10.43 4.59
C LEU A 144 16.26 10.15 4.35
N PHE A 145 16.58 8.93 3.93
CA PHE A 145 17.91 8.54 3.49
C PHE A 145 18.00 8.67 1.98
N LEU A 146 19.01 9.37 1.49
CA LEU A 146 19.21 9.61 0.06
C LEU A 146 20.55 9.06 -0.40
N LYS A 147 20.54 8.33 -1.51
CA LYS A 147 21.71 7.98 -2.28
C LYS A 147 21.83 8.92 -3.46
N LEU A 148 22.79 9.83 -3.38
CA LEU A 148 23.00 10.83 -4.41
C LEU A 148 23.91 10.35 -5.54
N ALA A 149 23.75 10.93 -6.73
CA ALA A 149 24.64 10.75 -7.85
C ALA A 149 26.07 11.20 -7.50
N HIS A 150 27.07 10.65 -8.21
CA HIS A 150 28.47 10.98 -7.98
C HIS A 150 28.71 12.50 -7.97
N GLN A 151 29.50 12.97 -7.00
CA GLN A 151 29.88 14.38 -6.79
C GLN A 151 28.74 15.30 -6.34
N LYS A 152 27.60 14.78 -5.95
CA LYS A 152 26.52 15.56 -5.32
C LYS A 152 26.54 15.37 -3.82
N SER A 153 26.22 16.44 -3.08
CA SER A 153 26.05 16.43 -1.63
C SER A 153 24.84 17.24 -1.24
N LEU A 154 24.21 16.85 -0.13
CA LEU A 154 23.17 17.65 0.48
C LEU A 154 23.76 18.93 1.04
N THR A 155 23.14 20.07 0.74
CA THR A 155 23.46 21.36 1.33
C THR A 155 22.34 21.80 2.26
N SER A 156 22.60 22.70 3.18
CA SER A 156 21.60 23.23 4.11
C SER A 156 20.49 24.07 3.46
N GLU A 157 20.56 24.26 2.15
CA GLU A 157 19.58 25.02 1.35
C GLU A 157 18.65 24.10 0.52
N CYS A 158 18.74 22.77 0.73
CA CYS A 158 17.87 21.78 0.08
C CYS A 158 16.67 21.42 0.96
#